data_90eff649496c6693a60d093b31be302b
#
_entry.id   90eff649496c6693a60d093b31be302b
#
_cell.length_a   1.000
_cell.length_b   1.000
_cell.length_c   1.000
_cell.angle_alpha   90.00
_cell.angle_beta   90.00
_cell.angle_gamma   90.00
#
_symmetry.space_group_name_H-M   'P 1'
#
loop_
_entity.id
_entity.type
_entity.pdbx_description
1 polymer ?
#
loop_
_entity_poly.entity_id
_entity_poly.type
_entity_poly.pdbx_seq_one_letter_code
_entity_poly.pdbx_strand_id
1 'polypeptide(L)'
;DCFDILVNFENINIYAPLSYGDKKYADSIKHIGIARFGNKFIALESFMRFDEYIAFLNNIDIAIFKQNRQQAMGNIFVLLALGKKIYLDSATTHYDFLTKLGFRVFDIANFNLEPMLEVDSMHNKNLLLKLYSKEKQIENQRSFYL
;
A
#
# COMPACT_ATOMS: atom_id res chain seq x y z
N ASP A 1 3.22 -0.42 16.94
CA ASP A 1 2.76 0.29 15.75
C ASP A 1 3.73 0.09 14.58
N CYS A 2 3.53 0.73 13.41
CA CYS A 2 4.46 0.61 12.27
C CYS A 2 5.85 1.16 12.60
N PHE A 3 5.92 2.22 13.37
CA PHE A 3 7.20 2.85 13.72
C PHE A 3 8.06 1.96 14.62
N ASP A 4 7.44 1.14 15.51
CA ASP A 4 8.17 0.21 16.37
C ASP A 4 8.84 -0.91 15.55
N ILE A 5 8.28 -1.25 14.41
CA ILE A 5 8.89 -2.19 13.46
C ILE A 5 10.03 -1.50 12.71
N LEU A 6 9.76 -0.31 12.15
CA LEU A 6 10.67 0.38 11.25
C LEU A 6 11.92 0.93 11.94
N VAL A 7 11.86 1.23 13.25
CA VAL A 7 13.01 1.74 14.02
C VAL A 7 14.21 0.78 14.04
N ASN A 8 13.96 -0.51 13.80
CA ASN A 8 15.00 -1.53 13.77
C ASN A 8 15.76 -1.60 12.44
N PHE A 9 15.40 -0.77 11.45
CA PHE A 9 16.02 -0.79 10.12
C PHE A 9 16.76 0.52 9.85
N GLU A 10 17.98 0.38 9.35
CA GLU A 10 18.80 1.50 8.88
C GLU A 10 18.64 1.68 7.37
N ASN A 11 19.04 2.85 6.88
CA ASN A 11 19.08 3.17 5.44
C ASN A 11 17.73 3.06 4.72
N ILE A 12 16.63 3.44 5.40
CA ILE A 12 15.30 3.55 4.83
C ILE A 12 14.83 5.00 4.82
N ASN A 13 14.06 5.38 3.82
CA ASN A 13 13.26 6.60 3.83
C ASN A 13 11.79 6.23 4.05
N ILE A 14 11.14 6.93 4.95
CA ILE A 14 9.76 6.68 5.34
C ILE A 14 8.90 7.83 4.84
N TYR A 15 7.96 7.53 3.97
CA TYR A 15 6.99 8.47 3.44
C TYR A 15 5.63 8.23 4.10
N ALA A 16 5.09 9.24 4.78
CA ALA A 16 3.79 9.17 5.43
C ALA A 16 2.80 10.11 4.70
N PRO A 17 1.80 9.58 3.98
CA PRO A 17 0.74 10.39 3.39
C PRO A 17 -0.15 10.96 4.49
N LEU A 18 -0.01 12.27 4.75
CA LEU A 18 -0.71 13.01 5.81
C LEU A 18 -1.55 14.18 5.26
N SER A 19 -1.75 14.22 3.95
CA SER A 19 -2.55 15.25 3.27
C SER A 19 -4.06 15.07 3.45
N TYR A 20 -4.48 13.99 4.11
CA TYR A 20 -5.87 13.60 4.23
C TYR A 20 -6.21 13.14 5.65
N GLY A 21 -7.41 13.48 6.13
CA GLY A 21 -7.90 13.03 7.42
C GLY A 21 -7.82 14.13 8.51
N ASP A 22 -7.77 13.69 9.78
CA ASP A 22 -7.70 14.60 10.92
C ASP A 22 -6.33 15.26 11.06
N LYS A 23 -6.31 16.60 11.06
CA LYS A 23 -5.06 17.37 11.10
C LYS A 23 -4.28 17.17 12.40
N LYS A 24 -4.96 17.06 13.55
CA LYS A 24 -4.29 16.86 14.85
C LYS A 24 -3.60 15.51 14.90
N TYR A 25 -4.25 14.49 14.34
CA TYR A 25 -3.67 13.17 14.21
C TYR A 25 -2.46 13.18 13.25
N ALA A 26 -2.58 13.84 12.10
CA ALA A 26 -1.48 14.00 11.15
C ALA A 26 -0.26 14.72 11.76
N ASP A 27 -0.49 15.82 12.51
CA ASP A 27 0.56 16.55 13.22
C ASP A 27 1.23 15.66 14.28
N SER A 28 0.46 14.85 15.01
CA SER A 28 1.01 13.89 15.99
C SER A 28 1.92 12.85 15.33
N ILE A 29 1.46 12.24 14.23
CA ILE A 29 2.24 11.27 13.46
C ILE A 29 3.54 11.90 12.94
N LYS A 30 3.46 13.11 12.41
CA LYS A 30 4.61 13.86 11.92
C LYS A 30 5.65 14.10 13.04
N HIS A 31 5.21 14.57 14.20
CA HIS A 31 6.10 14.78 15.34
C HIS A 31 6.79 13.49 15.80
N ILE A 32 6.04 12.41 15.94
CA ILE A 32 6.59 11.11 16.34
C ILE A 32 7.56 10.58 15.26
N GLY A 33 7.20 10.70 13.99
CA GLY A 33 8.03 10.26 12.87
C GLY A 33 9.37 11.00 12.82
N ILE A 34 9.34 12.32 12.92
CA ILE A 34 10.56 13.15 12.96
C ILE A 34 11.42 12.84 14.19
N ALA A 35 10.80 12.66 15.35
CA ALA A 35 11.52 12.34 16.59
C ALA A 35 12.24 10.98 16.52
N ARG A 36 11.64 9.98 15.84
CA ARG A 36 12.21 8.63 15.74
C ARG A 36 13.19 8.45 14.58
N PHE A 37 12.96 9.11 13.45
CA PHE A 37 13.66 8.84 12.19
C PHE A 37 14.41 10.07 11.63
N GLY A 38 14.23 11.25 12.22
CA GLY A 38 14.89 12.48 11.79
C GLY A 38 14.54 12.84 10.35
N ASN A 39 15.56 13.14 9.55
CA ASN A 39 15.44 13.53 8.15
C ASN A 39 15.03 12.37 7.20
N LYS A 40 15.01 11.14 7.68
CA LYS A 40 14.53 9.97 6.94
C LYS A 40 13.00 9.88 6.91
N PHE A 41 12.31 10.63 7.78
CA PHE A 41 10.85 10.69 7.80
C PHE A 41 10.34 11.90 7.00
N ILE A 42 9.55 11.61 5.99
CA ILE A 42 9.01 12.59 5.04
C ILE A 42 7.49 12.58 5.13
N ALA A 43 6.93 13.64 5.69
CA ALA A 43 5.49 13.85 5.75
C ALA A 43 4.99 14.42 4.41
N LEU A 44 4.07 13.72 3.74
CA LEU A 44 3.43 14.18 2.52
C LEU A 44 2.14 14.91 2.90
N GLU A 45 2.23 16.22 3.09
CA GLU A 45 1.13 17.06 3.61
C GLU A 45 0.30 17.71 2.50
N SER A 46 0.77 17.67 1.24
CA SER A 46 0.09 18.25 0.10
C SER A 46 -0.47 17.18 -0.83
N PHE A 47 -1.60 17.48 -1.46
CA PHE A 47 -2.11 16.63 -2.53
C PHE A 47 -1.18 16.73 -3.74
N MET A 48 -0.87 15.58 -4.31
CA MET A 48 -0.17 15.46 -5.59
C MET A 48 -1.19 15.34 -6.71
N ARG A 49 -0.86 15.83 -7.90
CA ARG A 49 -1.61 15.49 -9.11
C ARG A 49 -1.52 13.99 -9.34
N PHE A 50 -2.49 13.43 -10.06
CA PHE A 50 -2.55 11.98 -10.26
C PHE A 50 -1.28 11.40 -10.90
N ASP A 51 -0.76 12.06 -11.92
CA ASP A 51 0.47 11.67 -12.62
C ASP A 51 1.72 11.72 -11.70
N GLU A 52 1.84 12.77 -10.90
CA GLU A 52 2.90 12.92 -9.90
C GLU A 52 2.80 11.85 -8.81
N TYR A 53 1.58 11.54 -8.37
CA TYR A 53 1.34 10.52 -7.37
C TYR A 53 1.70 9.11 -7.86
N ILE A 54 1.34 8.76 -9.10
CA ILE A 54 1.73 7.49 -9.71
C ILE A 54 3.25 7.40 -9.86
N ALA A 55 3.91 8.48 -10.30
CA ALA A 55 5.37 8.54 -10.39
C ALA A 55 6.03 8.37 -9.01
N PHE A 56 5.47 9.00 -7.97
CA PHE A 56 5.91 8.82 -6.59
C PHE A 56 5.75 7.36 -6.14
N LEU A 57 4.58 6.76 -6.31
CA LEU A 57 4.33 5.36 -5.92
C LEU A 57 5.24 4.38 -6.69
N ASN A 58 5.62 4.72 -7.92
CA ASN A 58 6.57 3.90 -8.68
C ASN A 58 7.98 3.87 -8.07
N ASN A 59 8.35 4.88 -7.28
CA ASN A 59 9.63 4.94 -6.57
C ASN A 59 9.59 4.34 -5.15
N ILE A 60 8.43 3.86 -4.69
CA ILE A 60 8.29 3.17 -3.42
C ILE A 60 8.62 1.69 -3.62
N ASP A 61 9.41 1.11 -2.71
CA ASP A 61 9.72 -0.33 -2.72
C ASP A 61 8.69 -1.13 -1.94
N ILE A 62 8.34 -0.62 -0.74
CA ILE A 62 7.48 -1.30 0.22
C ILE A 62 6.38 -0.35 0.69
N ALA A 63 5.15 -0.83 0.72
CA ALA A 63 4.03 -0.11 1.31
C ALA A 63 3.45 -0.88 2.51
N ILE A 64 3.13 -0.17 3.59
CA ILE A 64 2.58 -0.74 4.82
C ILE A 64 1.20 -0.15 5.08
N PHE A 65 0.20 -1.02 5.24
CA PHE A 65 -1.17 -0.67 5.59
C PHE A 65 -1.58 -1.40 6.87
N LYS A 66 -1.55 -0.68 8.00
CA LYS A 66 -1.91 -1.22 9.33
C LYS A 66 -3.22 -0.64 9.87
N GLN A 67 -4.11 -0.25 8.99
CA GLN A 67 -5.41 0.31 9.37
C GLN A 67 -6.48 -0.79 9.51
N ASN A 68 -7.32 -0.69 10.54
CA ASN A 68 -8.38 -1.65 10.81
C ASN A 68 -9.64 -1.45 9.94
N ARG A 69 -9.71 -0.37 9.16
CA ARG A 69 -10.87 -0.07 8.31
C ARG A 69 -10.53 -0.27 6.84
N GLN A 70 -11.52 -0.65 6.05
CA GLN A 70 -11.40 -0.82 4.60
C GLN A 70 -11.19 0.54 3.89
N GLN A 71 -10.00 1.10 4.04
CA GLN A 71 -9.57 2.34 3.42
C GLN A 71 -8.40 2.07 2.47
N ALA A 72 -8.18 2.97 1.52
CA ALA A 72 -7.05 2.94 0.60
C ALA A 72 -6.97 1.73 -0.36
N MET A 73 -8.08 1.00 -0.61
CA MET A 73 -8.09 -0.11 -1.59
C MET A 73 -7.62 0.34 -2.98
N GLY A 74 -7.97 1.56 -3.40
CA GLY A 74 -7.48 2.13 -4.65
C GLY A 74 -5.95 2.22 -4.70
N ASN A 75 -5.32 2.69 -3.62
CA ASN A 75 -3.86 2.76 -3.52
C ASN A 75 -3.23 1.36 -3.49
N ILE A 76 -3.84 0.40 -2.81
CA ILE A 76 -3.38 -0.99 -2.79
C ILE A 76 -3.38 -1.56 -4.20
N PHE A 77 -4.46 -1.38 -4.98
CA PHE A 77 -4.52 -1.87 -6.36
C PHE A 77 -3.51 -1.19 -7.28
N VAL A 78 -3.27 0.11 -7.12
CA VAL A 78 -2.22 0.81 -7.86
C VAL A 78 -0.84 0.23 -7.54
N LEU A 79 -0.54 0.02 -6.27
CA LEU A 79 0.74 -0.57 -5.83
C LEU A 79 0.91 -2.02 -6.32
N LEU A 80 -0.15 -2.83 -6.33
CA LEU A 80 -0.15 -4.17 -6.92
C LEU A 80 0.11 -4.12 -8.43
N ALA A 81 -0.50 -3.15 -9.14
CA ALA A 81 -0.26 -2.93 -10.57
C ALA A 81 1.18 -2.51 -10.85
N LEU A 82 1.79 -1.72 -9.96
CA LEU A 82 3.19 -1.33 -10.03
C LEU A 82 4.15 -2.44 -9.55
N GLY A 83 3.63 -3.55 -9.04
CA GLY A 83 4.40 -4.70 -8.57
C GLY A 83 5.13 -4.46 -7.27
N LYS A 84 4.61 -3.61 -6.42
CA LYS A 84 5.22 -3.24 -5.13
C LYS A 84 4.94 -4.27 -4.05
N LYS A 85 5.85 -4.38 -3.07
CA LYS A 85 5.69 -5.23 -1.90
C LYS A 85 4.73 -4.57 -0.91
N ILE A 86 3.68 -5.28 -0.52
CA ILE A 86 2.64 -4.74 0.35
C ILE A 86 2.56 -5.57 1.62
N TYR A 87 2.70 -4.89 2.75
CA TYR A 87 2.48 -5.44 4.07
C TYR A 87 1.14 -4.98 4.65
N LEU A 88 0.41 -5.93 5.20
CA LEU A 88 -0.88 -5.76 5.87
C LEU A 88 -0.85 -6.49 7.21
N ASP A 89 -1.73 -6.12 8.12
CA ASP A 89 -1.99 -6.90 9.31
C ASP A 89 -2.88 -8.10 8.94
N SER A 90 -2.41 -9.31 9.19
CA SER A 90 -3.13 -10.56 8.85
C SER A 90 -4.48 -10.71 9.58
N ALA A 91 -4.71 -9.95 10.66
CA ALA A 91 -6.00 -9.90 11.35
C ALA A 91 -7.04 -9.00 10.65
N THR A 92 -6.68 -8.34 9.53
CA THR A 92 -7.56 -7.40 8.84
C THR A 92 -8.35 -8.05 7.70
N THR A 93 -9.54 -7.51 7.45
CA THR A 93 -10.37 -7.90 6.30
C THR A 93 -9.71 -7.64 4.95
N HIS A 94 -8.79 -6.66 4.86
CA HIS A 94 -8.00 -6.40 3.66
C HIS A 94 -7.07 -7.57 3.32
N TYR A 95 -6.35 -8.05 4.31
CA TYR A 95 -5.45 -9.19 4.14
C TYR A 95 -6.22 -10.42 3.65
N ASP A 96 -7.30 -10.76 4.34
CA ASP A 96 -8.19 -11.86 3.98
C ASP A 96 -8.76 -11.72 2.56
N PHE A 97 -9.23 -10.53 2.22
CA PHE A 97 -9.81 -10.26 0.89
C PHE A 97 -8.79 -10.45 -0.22
N LEU A 98 -7.62 -9.83 -0.08
CA LEU A 98 -6.57 -9.90 -1.10
C LEU A 98 -5.99 -11.30 -1.25
N THR A 99 -5.77 -12.01 -0.14
CA THR A 99 -5.27 -13.39 -0.17
C THR A 99 -6.30 -14.36 -0.77
N LYS A 100 -7.59 -14.19 -0.48
CA LYS A 100 -8.68 -14.99 -1.10
C LYS A 100 -8.77 -14.74 -2.60
N LEU A 101 -8.51 -13.53 -3.07
CA LEU A 101 -8.40 -13.22 -4.50
C LEU A 101 -7.13 -13.83 -5.16
N GLY A 102 -6.17 -14.26 -4.36
CA GLY A 102 -4.91 -14.84 -4.82
C GLY A 102 -3.74 -13.88 -4.95
N PHE A 103 -3.88 -12.62 -4.47
CA PHE A 103 -2.75 -11.69 -4.46
C PHE A 103 -1.65 -12.09 -3.47
N ARG A 104 -0.41 -11.84 -3.84
CA ARG A 104 0.77 -12.00 -3.00
C ARG A 104 0.96 -10.72 -2.18
N VAL A 105 0.44 -10.73 -0.96
CA VAL A 105 0.61 -9.71 0.08
C VAL A 105 1.21 -10.37 1.32
N PHE A 106 1.84 -9.57 2.18
CA PHE A 106 2.65 -10.08 3.28
C PHE A 106 2.10 -9.64 4.63
N ASP A 107 2.24 -10.50 5.63
CA ASP A 107 1.89 -10.16 7.00
C ASP A 107 2.98 -9.25 7.60
N ILE A 108 2.56 -8.12 8.16
CA ILE A 108 3.46 -7.16 8.82
C ILE A 108 4.21 -7.77 10.02
N ALA A 109 3.68 -8.82 10.62
CA ALA A 109 4.36 -9.55 11.69
C ALA A 109 5.70 -10.18 11.22
N ASN A 110 5.83 -10.43 9.92
CA ASN A 110 7.04 -10.99 9.28
C ASN A 110 7.79 -9.94 8.44
N PHE A 111 7.75 -8.67 8.86
CA PHE A 111 8.34 -7.57 8.11
C PHE A 111 9.84 -7.73 7.89
N ASN A 112 10.28 -7.53 6.64
CA ASN A 112 11.67 -7.45 6.23
C ASN A 112 11.83 -6.49 5.05
N LEU A 113 13.07 -6.06 4.77
CA LEU A 113 13.40 -5.15 3.66
C LEU A 113 13.78 -5.87 2.36
N GLU A 114 13.66 -7.18 2.29
CA GLU A 114 13.92 -7.93 1.06
C GLU A 114 12.99 -7.42 -0.07
N PRO A 115 13.51 -7.24 -1.27
CA PRO A 115 12.70 -6.79 -2.39
C PRO A 115 11.59 -7.80 -2.72
N MET A 116 10.53 -7.31 -3.35
CA MET A 116 9.50 -8.17 -3.93
C MET A 116 10.13 -9.09 -4.97
N LEU A 117 9.87 -10.39 -4.89
CA LEU A 117 10.30 -11.31 -5.92
C LEU A 117 9.63 -10.98 -7.25
N GLU A 118 10.39 -11.00 -8.34
CA GLU A 118 9.85 -10.68 -9.67
C GLU A 118 8.67 -11.57 -10.06
N VAL A 119 8.74 -12.86 -9.73
CA VAL A 119 7.66 -13.82 -9.98
C VAL A 119 6.37 -13.44 -9.26
N ASP A 120 6.44 -12.96 -8.01
CA ASP A 120 5.28 -12.53 -7.23
C ASP A 120 4.74 -11.18 -7.73
N SER A 121 5.63 -10.27 -8.10
CA SER A 121 5.28 -9.00 -8.75
C SER A 121 4.50 -9.23 -10.05
N MET A 122 5.03 -10.08 -10.92
CA MET A 122 4.39 -10.46 -12.18
C MET A 122 3.04 -11.16 -11.96
N HIS A 123 2.97 -12.06 -10.95
CA HIS A 123 1.73 -12.73 -10.57
C HIS A 123 0.63 -11.71 -10.20
N ASN A 124 0.96 -10.75 -9.32
CA ASN A 124 0.01 -9.72 -8.91
C ASN A 124 -0.49 -8.86 -10.07
N LYS A 125 0.43 -8.42 -10.95
CA LYS A 125 0.08 -7.64 -12.16
C LYS A 125 -0.86 -8.39 -13.07
N ASN A 126 -0.55 -9.65 -13.37
CA ASN A 126 -1.36 -10.50 -14.26
C ASN A 126 -2.74 -10.80 -13.65
N LEU A 127 -2.78 -11.08 -12.35
CA LEU A 127 -4.04 -11.31 -11.64
C LEU A 127 -4.93 -10.07 -11.66
N LEU A 128 -4.35 -8.88 -11.43
CA LEU A 128 -5.07 -7.63 -11.46
C LEU A 128 -5.66 -7.35 -12.86
N LEU A 129 -4.87 -7.54 -13.91
CA LEU A 129 -5.35 -7.41 -15.30
C LEU A 129 -6.49 -8.38 -15.60
N LYS A 130 -6.39 -9.63 -15.13
CA LYS A 130 -7.44 -10.64 -15.31
C LYS A 130 -8.74 -10.26 -14.59
N LEU A 131 -8.64 -9.72 -13.36
CA LEU A 131 -9.82 -9.40 -12.55
C LEU A 131 -10.52 -8.10 -13.01
N TYR A 132 -9.75 -7.13 -13.50
CA TYR A 132 -10.23 -5.78 -13.81
C TYR A 132 -10.09 -5.41 -15.31
N SER A 133 -9.90 -6.38 -16.21
CA SER A 133 -9.92 -6.11 -17.64
C SER A 133 -11.29 -5.57 -18.06
N LYS A 134 -11.31 -4.71 -19.09
CA LYS A 134 -12.55 -4.16 -19.66
C LYS A 134 -13.53 -5.26 -20.08
N GLU A 135 -13.03 -6.37 -20.59
CA GLU A 135 -13.82 -7.53 -21.02
C GLU A 135 -14.61 -8.12 -19.84
N LYS A 136 -13.97 -8.28 -18.69
CA LYS A 136 -14.63 -8.83 -17.50
C LYS A 136 -15.60 -7.85 -16.84
N GLN A 137 -15.33 -6.56 -16.92
CA GLN A 137 -16.31 -5.55 -16.49
C GLN A 137 -17.58 -5.57 -17.36
N ILE A 138 -17.41 -5.73 -18.67
CA ILE A 138 -18.54 -5.86 -19.61
C ILE A 138 -19.32 -7.16 -19.35
N GLU A 139 -18.63 -8.28 -19.10
CA GLU A 139 -19.24 -9.56 -18.78
C GLU A 139 -20.04 -9.51 -17.48
N ASN A 140 -19.47 -8.91 -16.43
CA ASN A 140 -20.16 -8.70 -15.16
C ASN A 140 -21.38 -7.78 -15.30
N GLN A 141 -21.29 -6.70 -16.09
CA GLN A 141 -22.44 -5.83 -16.36
C GLN A 141 -23.56 -6.57 -17.12
N ARG A 142 -23.22 -7.40 -18.11
CA ARG A 142 -24.21 -8.21 -18.84
C ARG A 142 -24.93 -9.23 -17.95
N SER A 143 -24.23 -9.81 -16.96
CA SER A 143 -24.85 -10.77 -16.03
C SER A 143 -25.82 -10.14 -15.02
N PHE A 144 -25.77 -8.81 -14.84
CA PHE A 144 -26.73 -8.07 -13.99
C PHE A 144 -28.04 -7.71 -14.73
N TYR A 145 -28.06 -7.81 -16.05
CA TYR A 145 -29.23 -7.45 -16.89
C TYR A 145 -29.91 -8.66 -17.53
N LEU A 146 -29.50 -9.87 -17.19
CA LEU A 146 -30.14 -11.15 -17.54
C LEU A 146 -30.69 -11.86 -16.31
#